data_b4d30814921ef5d189376445c7ba297d
#
_entry.id   b4d30814921ef5d189376445c7ba297d
#
_cell.length_a   1.000
_cell.length_b   1.000
_cell.length_c   1.000
_cell.angle_alpha   90.00
_cell.angle_beta   90.00
_cell.angle_gamma   90.00
#
_symmetry.space_group_name_H-M   'P 1'
#
loop_
_entity.id
_entity.type
_entity.pdbx_description
1 polymer ?
#
loop_
_entity_poly.entity_id
_entity_poly.type
_entity_poly.pdbx_seq_one_letter_code
_entity_poly.pdbx_strand_id
1 'polypeptide(L)'
;MIDVVLVDDHELVRTGFRMILQQPDIRICGEAGTAEEGLRLIRATKPHIALVDVHMPGMSGIELTERVARANLPTHVIVVTVVDDARFPKRLLDAGAHGYLTKSCAAEELLNAVRQVASGRRYLAPAVAQQLALATLDGEGSPFDVLSSRELEVAMMLVRGKALTAIGEQLNLSPKTVSTYKQRLMEKLQVDHVISLAHLMTVHGLLDTHNNQVGS
;
A
#
# COMPACT_ATOMS: atom_id res chain seq x y z
N MET A 1 9.34 24.89 6.16
CA MET A 1 9.79 24.04 5.03
C MET A 1 9.43 22.61 5.36
N ILE A 2 8.76 21.90 4.44
CA ILE A 2 8.29 20.52 4.64
C ILE A 2 9.37 19.57 4.10
N ASP A 3 9.97 18.78 4.97
CA ASP A 3 10.95 17.77 4.59
C ASP A 3 10.24 16.49 4.18
N VAL A 4 10.56 15.96 2.99
CA VAL A 4 9.93 14.80 2.39
C VAL A 4 10.97 13.74 2.03
N VAL A 5 10.67 12.47 2.32
CA VAL A 5 11.41 11.31 1.82
C VAL A 5 10.51 10.56 0.84
N LEU A 6 11.08 10.12 -0.28
CA LEU A 6 10.41 9.31 -1.30
C LEU A 6 10.87 7.85 -1.18
N VAL A 7 9.92 6.91 -1.12
CA VAL A 7 10.20 5.48 -1.04
C VAL A 7 9.33 4.74 -2.07
N ASP A 8 9.92 4.35 -3.19
CA ASP A 8 9.27 3.67 -4.31
C ASP A 8 10.34 2.89 -5.09
N ASP A 9 10.09 1.68 -5.53
CA ASP A 9 11.06 0.89 -6.29
C ASP A 9 11.17 1.31 -7.76
N HIS A 10 10.19 2.10 -8.26
CA HIS A 10 10.18 2.62 -9.63
C HIS A 10 10.88 3.99 -9.71
N GLU A 11 12.06 4.04 -10.31
CA GLU A 11 12.85 5.28 -10.45
C GLU A 11 12.10 6.38 -11.20
N LEU A 12 11.32 5.99 -12.24
CA LEU A 12 10.53 6.95 -13.01
C LEU A 12 9.45 7.63 -12.15
N VAL A 13 8.81 6.89 -11.26
CA VAL A 13 7.81 7.43 -10.33
C VAL A 13 8.47 8.38 -9.34
N ARG A 14 9.61 8.01 -8.74
CA ARG A 14 10.37 8.91 -7.86
C ARG A 14 10.77 10.20 -8.57
N THR A 15 11.23 10.10 -9.83
CA THR A 15 11.56 11.26 -10.64
C THR A 15 10.35 12.16 -10.89
N GLY A 16 9.18 11.58 -11.20
CA GLY A 16 7.93 12.32 -11.36
C GLY A 16 7.53 13.06 -10.08
N PHE A 17 7.55 12.39 -8.94
CA PHE A 17 7.25 13.03 -7.64
C PHE A 17 8.25 14.12 -7.29
N ARG A 18 9.54 13.90 -7.56
CA ARG A 18 10.58 14.93 -7.35
C ARG A 18 10.28 16.20 -8.15
N MET A 19 9.88 16.06 -9.41
CA MET A 19 9.54 17.21 -10.26
C MET A 19 8.30 17.96 -9.73
N ILE A 20 7.26 17.24 -9.31
CA ILE A 20 6.02 17.82 -8.75
C ILE A 20 6.32 18.54 -7.43
N LEU A 21 7.13 17.92 -6.56
CA LEU A 21 7.45 18.44 -5.23
C LEU A 21 8.53 19.53 -5.22
N GLN A 22 9.02 19.93 -6.38
CA GLN A 22 9.97 21.05 -6.50
C GLN A 22 9.28 22.40 -6.27
N GLN A 23 8.92 22.66 -5.01
CA GLN A 23 8.21 23.84 -4.55
C GLN A 23 9.02 24.58 -3.49
N PRO A 24 8.88 25.93 -3.35
CA PRO A 24 9.67 26.72 -2.40
C PRO A 24 9.49 26.30 -0.93
N ASP A 25 8.36 25.69 -0.58
CA ASP A 25 7.99 25.26 0.77
C ASP A 25 8.29 23.79 1.06
N ILE A 26 8.77 23.02 0.06
CA ILE A 26 9.03 21.58 0.16
C ILE A 26 10.50 21.28 -0.15
N ARG A 27 11.10 20.40 0.64
CA ARG A 27 12.46 19.89 0.43
C ARG A 27 12.48 18.38 0.44
N ILE A 28 12.96 17.75 -0.61
CA ILE A 28 13.23 16.33 -0.62
C ILE A 28 14.57 16.10 0.07
N CYS A 29 14.55 15.43 1.22
CA CYS A 29 15.73 15.14 2.03
C CYS A 29 16.30 13.74 1.77
N GLY A 30 15.65 12.93 0.93
CA GLY A 30 16.19 11.66 0.48
C GLY A 30 15.21 10.83 -0.33
N GLU A 31 15.77 9.82 -1.01
CA GLU A 31 15.04 8.87 -1.84
C GLU A 31 15.56 7.45 -1.56
N ALA A 32 14.67 6.47 -1.61
CA ALA A 32 15.00 5.06 -1.43
C ALA A 32 14.23 4.20 -2.43
N GLY A 33 14.89 3.17 -2.97
CA GLY A 33 14.29 2.20 -3.88
C GLY A 33 13.74 0.95 -3.18
N THR A 34 13.93 0.84 -1.84
CA THR A 34 13.43 -0.26 -1.03
C THR A 34 12.87 0.26 0.28
N ALA A 35 11.92 -0.50 0.86
CA ALA A 35 11.34 -0.12 2.15
C ALA A 35 12.37 -0.15 3.30
N GLU A 36 13.35 -1.07 3.24
CA GLU A 36 14.42 -1.16 4.23
C GLU A 36 15.32 0.08 4.22
N GLU A 37 15.69 0.56 3.03
CA GLU A 37 16.44 1.80 2.87
C GLU A 37 15.60 3.00 3.30
N GLY A 38 14.32 3.04 2.89
CA GLY A 38 13.37 4.06 3.28
C GLY A 38 13.25 4.18 4.80
N LEU A 39 13.10 3.05 5.51
CA LEU A 39 13.01 3.04 6.96
C LEU A 39 14.31 3.55 7.63
N ARG A 40 15.49 3.17 7.09
CA ARG A 40 16.78 3.69 7.58
C ARG A 40 16.87 5.20 7.39
N LEU A 41 16.47 5.68 6.21
CA LEU A 41 16.50 7.09 5.84
C LEU A 41 15.54 7.91 6.71
N ILE A 42 14.30 7.44 6.91
CA ILE A 42 13.30 8.07 7.77
C ILE A 42 13.82 8.19 9.22
N ARG A 43 14.45 7.15 9.76
CA ARG A 43 15.04 7.19 11.12
C ARG A 43 16.18 8.19 11.25
N ALA A 44 17.00 8.29 10.21
CA ALA A 44 18.17 9.18 10.20
C ALA A 44 17.78 10.66 10.02
N THR A 45 16.85 10.95 9.11
CA THR A 45 16.48 12.32 8.71
C THR A 45 15.28 12.87 9.45
N LYS A 46 14.42 12.00 9.99
CA LYS A 46 13.15 12.34 10.67
C LYS A 46 12.34 13.37 9.85
N PRO A 47 12.00 13.06 8.59
CA PRO A 47 11.28 13.98 7.73
C PRO A 47 9.88 14.24 8.27
N HIS A 48 9.26 15.33 7.84
CA HIS A 48 7.85 15.59 8.16
C HIS A 48 6.95 14.55 7.47
N ILE A 49 7.26 14.22 6.21
CA ILE A 49 6.47 13.33 5.36
C ILE A 49 7.35 12.23 4.76
N ALA A 50 6.83 11.01 4.73
CA ALA A 50 7.32 9.94 3.88
C ALA A 50 6.24 9.59 2.84
N LEU A 51 6.54 9.76 1.55
CA LEU A 51 5.73 9.21 0.45
C LEU A 51 6.20 7.78 0.21
N VAL A 52 5.31 6.81 0.39
CA VAL A 52 5.67 5.38 0.40
C VAL A 52 4.80 4.61 -0.57
N ASP A 53 5.42 3.93 -1.53
CA ASP A 53 4.71 2.94 -2.35
C ASP A 53 4.30 1.73 -1.52
N VAL A 54 3.13 1.17 -1.82
CA VAL A 54 2.64 -0.07 -1.19
C VAL A 54 3.45 -1.26 -1.66
N HIS A 55 3.67 -1.35 -2.96
CA HIS A 55 4.22 -2.53 -3.62
C HIS A 55 5.70 -2.39 -3.90
N MET A 56 6.51 -2.85 -2.97
CA MET A 56 7.96 -2.92 -3.13
C MET A 56 8.46 -4.34 -2.88
N PRO A 57 9.53 -4.78 -3.57
CA PRO A 57 10.19 -6.05 -3.27
C PRO A 57 10.72 -6.10 -1.83
N GLY A 58 10.65 -7.27 -1.20
CA GLY A 58 11.09 -7.42 0.19
C GLY A 58 10.04 -6.92 1.19
N MET A 59 10.35 -5.92 2.00
CA MET A 59 9.41 -5.29 2.93
C MET A 59 8.41 -4.43 2.15
N SER A 60 7.10 -4.61 2.42
CA SER A 60 6.08 -3.78 1.79
C SER A 60 6.00 -2.38 2.40
N GLY A 61 5.39 -1.44 1.66
CA GLY A 61 5.12 -0.10 2.19
C GLY A 61 4.16 -0.09 3.37
N ILE A 62 3.25 -1.08 3.46
CA ILE A 62 2.37 -1.25 4.62
C ILE A 62 3.20 -1.61 5.85
N GLU A 63 4.08 -2.59 5.73
CA GLU A 63 4.96 -3.00 6.83
C GLU A 63 5.91 -1.86 7.25
N LEU A 64 6.44 -1.08 6.30
CA LEU A 64 7.22 0.11 6.60
C LEU A 64 6.39 1.11 7.41
N THR A 65 5.14 1.38 7.00
CA THR A 65 4.22 2.28 7.69
C THR A 65 3.97 1.83 9.13
N GLU A 66 3.69 0.53 9.34
CA GLU A 66 3.54 -0.04 10.68
C GLU A 66 4.79 0.14 11.55
N ARG A 67 5.98 -0.07 10.97
CA ARG A 67 7.25 0.09 11.68
C ARG A 67 7.54 1.54 12.06
N VAL A 68 7.17 2.50 11.20
CA VAL A 68 7.26 3.94 11.50
C VAL A 68 6.33 4.30 12.66
N ALA A 69 5.07 3.83 12.60
CA ALA A 69 4.08 4.07 13.65
C ALA A 69 4.49 3.44 15.00
N ARG A 70 4.89 2.16 15.00
CA ARG A 70 5.33 1.47 16.24
C ARG A 70 6.58 2.08 16.89
N ALA A 71 7.45 2.67 16.06
CA ALA A 71 8.66 3.35 16.56
C ALA A 71 8.38 4.78 17.06
N ASN A 72 7.13 5.25 17.00
CA ASN A 72 6.71 6.61 17.36
C ASN A 72 7.58 7.68 16.70
N LEU A 73 7.95 7.47 15.44
CA LEU A 73 8.72 8.46 14.68
C LEU A 73 7.83 9.68 14.37
N PRO A 74 8.38 10.90 14.39
CA PRO A 74 7.61 12.12 14.12
C PRO A 74 7.23 12.31 12.65
N THR A 75 7.39 11.28 11.83
CA THR A 75 7.15 11.28 10.39
C THR A 75 5.74 10.79 10.08
N HIS A 76 5.00 11.57 9.33
CA HIS A 76 3.70 11.18 8.80
C HIS A 76 3.87 10.44 7.48
N VAL A 77 3.25 9.27 7.36
CA VAL A 77 3.31 8.47 6.12
C VAL A 77 2.11 8.77 5.24
N ILE A 78 2.38 9.13 3.99
CA ILE A 78 1.40 9.16 2.90
C ILE A 78 1.68 7.96 2.02
N VAL A 79 0.73 7.05 1.94
CA VAL A 79 0.84 5.88 1.08
C VAL A 79 0.39 6.23 -0.32
N VAL A 80 1.18 5.81 -1.31
CA VAL A 80 0.88 6.01 -2.73
C VAL A 80 0.81 4.64 -3.41
N THR A 81 -0.25 4.39 -4.17
CA THR A 81 -0.48 3.09 -4.79
C THR A 81 -1.11 3.20 -6.18
N VAL A 82 -1.13 2.13 -6.94
CA VAL A 82 -1.92 2.07 -8.17
C VAL A 82 -3.41 1.93 -7.86
N VAL A 83 -4.27 2.40 -8.77
CA VAL A 83 -5.75 2.49 -8.56
C VAL A 83 -6.38 1.17 -8.12
N ASP A 84 -5.88 0.03 -8.61
CA ASP A 84 -6.42 -1.29 -8.28
C ASP A 84 -6.24 -1.71 -6.81
N ASP A 85 -5.38 -1.02 -6.06
CA ASP A 85 -5.10 -1.31 -4.65
C ASP A 85 -5.85 -0.39 -3.68
N ALA A 86 -6.66 0.52 -4.21
CA ALA A 86 -7.54 1.44 -3.45
C ALA A 86 -8.57 0.70 -2.56
N ARG A 87 -8.56 -0.62 -2.57
CA ARG A 87 -9.52 -1.50 -1.89
C ARG A 87 -9.22 -1.74 -0.41
N PHE A 88 -8.06 -1.27 0.09
CA PHE A 88 -7.65 -1.47 1.49
C PHE A 88 -7.36 -0.18 2.27
N PRO A 89 -8.14 0.90 2.08
CA PRO A 89 -7.84 2.17 2.74
C PRO A 89 -7.89 2.05 4.27
N LYS A 90 -8.85 1.27 4.80
CA LYS A 90 -8.98 1.03 6.25
C LYS A 90 -7.70 0.42 6.82
N ARG A 91 -7.18 -0.62 6.17
CA ARG A 91 -5.98 -1.31 6.64
C ARG A 91 -4.73 -0.43 6.61
N LEU A 92 -4.60 0.42 5.60
CA LEU A 92 -3.50 1.39 5.52
C LEU A 92 -3.59 2.44 6.62
N LEU A 93 -4.82 2.88 6.96
CA LEU A 93 -5.05 3.78 8.08
C LEU A 93 -4.76 3.10 9.42
N ASP A 94 -5.16 1.83 9.58
CA ASP A 94 -4.90 1.02 10.78
C ASP A 94 -3.40 0.74 10.94
N ALA A 95 -2.65 0.62 9.83
CA ALA A 95 -1.19 0.55 9.83
C ALA A 95 -0.51 1.87 10.26
N GLY A 96 -1.26 2.95 10.39
CA GLY A 96 -0.78 4.27 10.83
C GLY A 96 -0.52 5.25 9.70
N ALA A 97 -1.04 5.02 8.48
CA ALA A 97 -0.95 5.99 7.40
C ALA A 97 -1.75 7.26 7.74
N HIS A 98 -1.18 8.41 7.40
CA HIS A 98 -1.80 9.73 7.57
C HIS A 98 -2.42 10.25 6.27
N GLY A 99 -2.01 9.69 5.14
CA GLY A 99 -2.55 10.02 3.83
C GLY A 99 -2.58 8.83 2.91
N TYR A 100 -3.49 8.90 1.93
CA TYR A 100 -3.65 7.91 0.88
C TYR A 100 -3.84 8.61 -0.45
N LEU A 101 -3.03 8.23 -1.45
CA LEU A 101 -3.08 8.73 -2.82
C LEU A 101 -2.93 7.58 -3.82
N THR A 102 -3.40 7.81 -5.04
CA THR A 102 -3.08 6.94 -6.18
C THR A 102 -1.88 7.49 -6.95
N LYS A 103 -1.09 6.62 -7.58
CA LYS A 103 0.05 7.04 -8.44
C LYS A 103 -0.43 7.85 -9.67
N SER A 104 -1.71 7.81 -10.00
CA SER A 104 -2.35 8.58 -11.07
C SER A 104 -2.97 9.89 -10.61
N CYS A 105 -2.81 10.28 -9.34
CA CYS A 105 -3.34 11.53 -8.84
C CYS A 105 -2.74 12.74 -9.57
N ALA A 106 -3.52 13.82 -9.66
CA ALA A 106 -3.04 15.08 -10.22
C ALA A 106 -1.91 15.68 -9.36
N ALA A 107 -0.98 16.40 -9.99
CA ALA A 107 0.12 17.05 -9.29
C ALA A 107 -0.35 17.97 -8.14
N GLU A 108 -1.43 18.71 -8.38
CA GLU A 108 -2.05 19.59 -7.37
C GLU A 108 -2.57 18.82 -6.17
N GLU A 109 -3.13 17.62 -6.40
CA GLU A 109 -3.63 16.74 -5.35
C GLU A 109 -2.50 16.23 -4.47
N LEU A 110 -1.38 15.80 -5.05
CA LEU A 110 -0.17 15.40 -4.31
C LEU A 110 0.36 16.54 -3.43
N LEU A 111 0.48 17.75 -3.98
CA LEU A 111 0.93 18.93 -3.24
C LEU A 111 0.00 19.27 -2.08
N ASN A 112 -1.31 19.21 -2.31
CA ASN A 112 -2.32 19.48 -1.29
C ASN A 112 -2.24 18.42 -0.17
N ALA A 113 -2.14 17.13 -0.51
CA ALA A 113 -2.00 16.06 0.46
C ALA A 113 -0.73 16.23 1.34
N VAL A 114 0.42 16.54 0.73
CA VAL A 114 1.67 16.76 1.46
C VAL A 114 1.52 17.92 2.45
N ARG A 115 0.97 19.06 2.03
CA ARG A 115 0.78 20.23 2.89
C ARG A 115 -0.24 19.97 4.01
N GLN A 116 -1.33 19.30 3.69
CA GLN A 116 -2.37 18.96 4.66
C GLN A 116 -1.85 18.00 5.72
N VAL A 117 -1.15 16.95 5.32
CA VAL A 117 -0.59 15.96 6.26
C VAL A 117 0.55 16.55 7.08
N ALA A 118 1.39 17.42 6.50
CA ALA A 118 2.41 18.16 7.24
C ALA A 118 1.84 19.10 8.32
N SER A 119 0.57 19.54 8.15
CA SER A 119 -0.14 20.31 9.18
C SER A 119 -0.82 19.45 10.26
N GLY A 120 -0.58 18.13 10.26
CA GLY A 120 -1.16 17.18 11.21
C GLY A 120 -2.57 16.69 10.89
N ARG A 121 -3.13 17.04 9.72
CA ARG A 121 -4.43 16.56 9.26
C ARG A 121 -4.26 15.30 8.44
N ARG A 122 -5.25 14.42 8.45
CA ARG A 122 -5.29 13.27 7.53
C ARG A 122 -5.75 13.69 6.14
N TYR A 123 -5.25 13.03 5.11
CA TYR A 123 -5.67 13.21 3.73
C TYR A 123 -6.12 11.88 3.12
N LEU A 124 -7.34 11.86 2.61
CA LEU A 124 -7.90 10.74 1.84
C LEU A 124 -8.48 11.31 0.56
N ALA A 125 -8.14 10.72 -0.58
CA ALA A 125 -8.82 11.04 -1.83
C ALA A 125 -10.34 10.86 -1.66
N PRO A 126 -11.20 11.73 -2.24
CA PRO A 126 -12.65 11.68 -2.03
C PRO A 126 -13.28 10.31 -2.31
N ALA A 127 -12.85 9.62 -3.36
CA ALA A 127 -13.32 8.27 -3.70
C ALA A 127 -13.00 7.25 -2.59
N VAL A 128 -11.83 7.34 -1.97
CA VAL A 128 -11.40 6.48 -0.87
C VAL A 128 -12.19 6.76 0.41
N ALA A 129 -12.41 8.04 0.70
CA ALA A 129 -13.23 8.45 1.85
C ALA A 129 -14.68 7.94 1.72
N GLN A 130 -15.24 7.99 0.51
CA GLN A 130 -16.58 7.45 0.23
C GLN A 130 -16.63 5.93 0.41
N GLN A 131 -15.64 5.19 -0.10
CA GLN A 131 -15.56 3.74 0.08
C GLN A 131 -15.46 3.34 1.56
N LEU A 132 -14.65 4.04 2.34
CA LEU A 132 -14.54 3.83 3.78
C LEU A 132 -15.86 4.08 4.51
N ALA A 133 -16.56 5.16 4.14
CA ALA A 133 -17.86 5.47 4.73
C ALA A 133 -18.90 4.37 4.43
N LEU A 134 -18.95 3.87 3.20
CA LEU A 134 -19.83 2.77 2.82
C LEU A 134 -19.48 1.48 3.56
N ALA A 135 -18.20 1.11 3.62
CA ALA A 135 -17.74 -0.09 4.34
C ALA A 135 -18.04 -0.06 5.84
N THR A 136 -18.08 1.13 6.45
CA THR A 136 -18.48 1.28 7.88
C THR A 136 -19.99 1.17 8.09
N LEU A 137 -20.80 1.49 7.10
CA LEU A 137 -22.26 1.36 7.18
C LEU A 137 -22.74 -0.10 7.06
N ASP A 138 -22.01 -0.92 6.30
CA ASP A 138 -22.34 -2.33 6.08
C ASP A 138 -22.09 -3.23 7.31
N GLY A 139 -21.47 -2.69 8.38
CA GLY A 139 -21.41 -3.27 9.74
C GLY A 139 -20.63 -4.58 9.89
N GLU A 140 -20.21 -5.21 8.81
CA GLU A 140 -19.42 -6.43 8.80
C GLU A 140 -17.96 -6.13 8.48
N GLY A 141 -17.04 -6.47 9.40
CA GLY A 141 -15.61 -6.47 9.13
C GLY A 141 -15.29 -7.36 7.92
N SER A 142 -14.34 -6.97 7.09
CA SER A 142 -13.93 -7.82 5.98
C SER A 142 -13.35 -9.14 6.52
N PRO A 143 -13.74 -10.33 5.98
CA PRO A 143 -13.10 -11.58 6.37
C PRO A 143 -11.58 -11.55 6.15
N PHE A 144 -11.10 -10.63 5.33
CA PHE A 144 -9.68 -10.42 5.07
C PHE A 144 -8.95 -9.62 6.17
N ASP A 145 -9.66 -9.05 7.13
CA ASP A 145 -9.05 -8.31 8.25
C ASP A 145 -8.17 -9.20 9.15
N VAL A 146 -8.40 -10.52 9.12
CA VAL A 146 -7.58 -11.51 9.85
C VAL A 146 -6.23 -11.81 9.19
N LEU A 147 -6.05 -11.42 7.93
CA LEU A 147 -4.80 -11.65 7.21
C LEU A 147 -3.75 -10.61 7.58
N SER A 148 -2.49 -11.00 7.67
CA SER A 148 -1.39 -10.05 7.67
C SER A 148 -1.26 -9.37 6.30
N SER A 149 -0.59 -8.22 6.23
CA SER A 149 -0.35 -7.50 4.97
C SER A 149 0.27 -8.41 3.91
N ARG A 150 1.22 -9.25 4.32
CA ARG A 150 1.91 -10.19 3.44
C ARG A 150 1.02 -11.35 2.97
N GLU A 151 0.18 -11.88 3.83
CA GLU A 151 -0.80 -12.91 3.45
C GLU A 151 -1.79 -12.38 2.43
N LEU A 152 -2.21 -11.14 2.57
CA LEU A 152 -3.11 -10.48 1.64
C LEU A 152 -2.47 -10.22 0.27
N GLU A 153 -1.21 -9.74 0.23
CA GLU A 153 -0.45 -9.59 -1.01
C GLU A 153 -0.33 -10.93 -1.75
N VAL A 154 0.03 -11.99 -1.03
CA VAL A 154 0.09 -13.35 -1.61
C VAL A 154 -1.28 -13.78 -2.12
N ALA A 155 -2.36 -13.55 -1.36
CA ALA A 155 -3.72 -13.88 -1.78
C ALA A 155 -4.11 -13.18 -3.09
N MET A 156 -3.85 -11.87 -3.21
CA MET A 156 -4.10 -11.09 -4.42
C MET A 156 -3.35 -11.62 -5.64
N MET A 157 -2.09 -12.03 -5.47
CA MET A 157 -1.30 -12.59 -6.56
C MET A 157 -1.77 -13.98 -6.97
N LEU A 158 -2.19 -14.82 -6.01
CA LEU A 158 -2.73 -16.15 -6.27
C LEU A 158 -4.01 -16.09 -7.10
N VAL A 159 -4.94 -15.19 -6.77
CA VAL A 159 -6.21 -15.06 -7.51
C VAL A 159 -6.01 -14.44 -8.90
N ARG A 160 -4.92 -13.71 -9.12
CA ARG A 160 -4.47 -13.24 -10.45
C ARG A 160 -3.75 -14.34 -11.25
N GLY A 161 -3.72 -15.58 -10.77
CA GLY A 161 -3.13 -16.73 -11.44
C GLY A 161 -1.60 -16.80 -11.43
N LYS A 162 -0.92 -16.00 -10.59
CA LYS A 162 0.56 -16.06 -10.52
C LYS A 162 1.02 -17.37 -9.87
N ALA A 163 2.04 -17.99 -10.48
CA ALA A 163 2.70 -19.16 -9.91
C ALA A 163 3.46 -18.79 -8.61
N LEU A 164 3.60 -19.76 -7.69
CA LEU A 164 4.30 -19.51 -6.41
C LEU A 164 5.76 -19.06 -6.60
N THR A 165 6.41 -19.50 -7.67
CA THR A 165 7.77 -19.05 -8.05
C THR A 165 7.79 -17.58 -8.43
N ALA A 166 6.86 -17.14 -9.30
CA ALA A 166 6.74 -15.76 -9.73
C ALA A 166 6.36 -14.83 -8.57
N ILE A 167 5.50 -15.30 -7.64
CA ILE A 167 5.18 -14.57 -6.42
C ILE A 167 6.44 -14.44 -5.54
N GLY A 168 7.20 -15.52 -5.41
CA GLY A 168 8.46 -15.51 -4.66
C GLY A 168 9.48 -14.52 -5.22
N GLU A 169 9.67 -14.50 -6.52
CA GLU A 169 10.56 -13.54 -7.20
C GLU A 169 10.10 -12.10 -6.96
N GLN A 170 8.82 -11.81 -7.17
CA GLN A 170 8.27 -10.46 -7.00
C GLN A 170 8.36 -9.97 -5.55
N LEU A 171 8.16 -10.85 -4.58
CA LEU A 171 8.17 -10.51 -3.16
C LEU A 171 9.53 -10.71 -2.48
N ASN A 172 10.56 -11.13 -3.25
CA ASN A 172 11.88 -11.53 -2.74
C ASN A 172 11.80 -12.58 -1.62
N LEU A 173 10.98 -13.63 -1.86
CA LEU A 173 10.73 -14.75 -0.96
C LEU A 173 11.05 -16.08 -1.64
N SER A 174 11.40 -17.10 -0.85
CA SER A 174 11.49 -18.44 -1.39
C SER A 174 10.08 -18.97 -1.76
N PRO A 175 9.93 -19.81 -2.81
CA PRO A 175 8.65 -20.45 -3.12
C PRO A 175 8.06 -21.23 -1.94
N LYS A 176 8.91 -21.79 -1.07
CA LYS A 176 8.51 -22.47 0.17
C LYS A 176 7.87 -21.50 1.15
N THR A 177 8.42 -20.29 1.29
CA THR A 177 7.87 -19.24 2.14
C THR A 177 6.50 -18.78 1.61
N VAL A 178 6.39 -18.60 0.29
CA VAL A 178 5.12 -18.26 -0.36
C VAL A 178 4.06 -19.34 -0.14
N SER A 179 4.46 -20.63 -0.25
CA SER A 179 3.58 -21.77 0.06
C SER A 179 3.09 -21.74 1.52
N THR A 180 3.95 -21.37 2.46
CA THR A 180 3.57 -21.22 3.88
C THR A 180 2.55 -20.07 4.06
N TYR A 181 2.73 -18.93 3.39
CA TYR A 181 1.74 -17.84 3.41
C TYR A 181 0.42 -18.28 2.78
N LYS A 182 0.47 -18.98 1.63
CA LYS A 182 -0.74 -19.55 1.00
C LYS A 182 -1.50 -20.45 1.97
N GLN A 183 -0.83 -21.39 2.64
CA GLN A 183 -1.47 -22.28 3.60
C GLN A 183 -2.13 -21.50 4.74
N ARG A 184 -1.41 -20.56 5.38
CA ARG A 184 -1.93 -19.76 6.48
C ARG A 184 -3.13 -18.91 6.11
N LEU A 185 -3.10 -18.24 4.93
CA LEU A 185 -4.21 -17.42 4.49
C LEU A 185 -5.46 -18.26 4.17
N MET A 186 -5.27 -19.46 3.58
CA MET A 186 -6.37 -20.40 3.31
C MET A 186 -7.01 -20.90 4.62
N GLU A 187 -6.20 -21.28 5.60
CA GLU A 187 -6.68 -21.67 6.94
C GLU A 187 -7.45 -20.54 7.64
N LYS A 188 -6.91 -19.30 7.63
CA LYS A 188 -7.54 -18.13 8.24
C LYS A 188 -8.88 -17.77 7.61
N LEU A 189 -8.97 -17.88 6.27
CA LEU A 189 -10.19 -17.57 5.51
C LEU A 189 -11.15 -18.78 5.41
N GLN A 190 -10.75 -19.95 5.92
CA GLN A 190 -11.53 -21.18 5.85
C GLN A 190 -11.90 -21.56 4.40
N VAL A 191 -10.94 -21.41 3.47
CA VAL A 191 -11.11 -21.78 2.06
C VAL A 191 -10.06 -22.82 1.66
N ASP A 192 -10.47 -23.82 0.85
CA ASP A 192 -9.61 -24.95 0.46
C ASP A 192 -8.89 -24.73 -0.89
N HIS A 193 -9.48 -23.88 -1.74
CA HIS A 193 -9.00 -23.69 -3.11
C HIS A 193 -8.90 -22.21 -3.50
N VAL A 194 -7.96 -21.90 -4.43
CA VAL A 194 -7.79 -20.54 -4.97
C VAL A 194 -9.06 -20.01 -5.64
N ILE A 195 -9.89 -20.89 -6.22
CA ILE A 195 -11.17 -20.52 -6.81
C ILE A 195 -12.14 -20.01 -5.72
N SER A 196 -12.21 -20.69 -4.58
CA SER A 196 -13.02 -20.24 -3.44
C SER A 196 -12.51 -18.92 -2.86
N LEU A 197 -11.20 -18.75 -2.81
CA LEU A 197 -10.55 -17.48 -2.43
C LEU A 197 -10.93 -16.35 -3.41
N ALA A 198 -10.87 -16.62 -4.72
CA ALA A 198 -11.24 -15.65 -5.75
C ALA A 198 -12.72 -15.25 -5.64
N HIS A 199 -13.61 -16.23 -5.42
CA HIS A 199 -15.03 -15.96 -5.20
C HIS A 199 -15.27 -15.09 -3.96
N LEU A 200 -14.64 -15.45 -2.83
CA LEU A 200 -14.72 -14.68 -1.60
C LEU A 200 -14.23 -13.23 -1.81
N MET A 201 -13.12 -13.05 -2.51
CA MET A 201 -12.59 -11.73 -2.87
C MET A 201 -13.54 -10.94 -3.76
N THR A 202 -14.22 -11.59 -4.72
CA THR A 202 -15.19 -10.93 -5.59
C THR A 202 -16.43 -10.48 -4.81
N VAL A 203 -16.97 -11.33 -3.94
CA VAL A 203 -18.13 -11.00 -3.09
C VAL A 203 -17.85 -9.78 -2.21
N HIS A 204 -16.62 -9.67 -1.68
CA HIS A 204 -16.22 -8.55 -0.83
C HIS A 204 -15.58 -7.38 -1.63
N GLY A 205 -15.76 -7.34 -2.96
CA GLY A 205 -15.30 -6.23 -3.80
C GLY A 205 -13.78 -6.09 -3.94
N LEU A 206 -13.01 -7.14 -3.62
CA LEU A 206 -11.55 -7.16 -3.75
C LEU A 206 -11.07 -7.56 -5.15
N LEU A 207 -11.98 -8.07 -6.00
CA LEU A 207 -11.73 -8.39 -7.40
C LEU A 207 -12.87 -7.82 -8.25
N ASP A 208 -12.52 -7.10 -9.32
CA ASP A 208 -13.50 -6.68 -10.31
C ASP A 208 -13.86 -7.85 -11.23
N THR A 209 -15.14 -8.03 -11.47
CA THR A 209 -15.67 -9.02 -12.42
C THR A 209 -15.43 -8.64 -13.89
N HIS A 210 -14.85 -7.45 -14.16
CA HIS A 210 -14.77 -6.89 -15.53
C HIS A 210 -13.50 -7.25 -16.31
N ASN A 211 -12.55 -8.01 -15.77
CA ASN A 211 -11.28 -8.27 -16.47
C ASN A 211 -11.13 -9.73 -16.99
N ASN A 212 -12.22 -10.43 -17.28
CA ASN A 212 -12.18 -11.80 -17.83
C ASN A 212 -12.54 -11.85 -19.32
N GLN A 213 -12.26 -10.79 -20.10
CA GLN A 213 -12.37 -10.81 -21.55
C GLN A 213 -11.05 -10.39 -22.20
N VAL A 214 -10.02 -11.23 -22.16
CA VAL A 214 -8.98 -11.27 -23.20
C VAL A 214 -8.49 -12.69 -23.32
N GLY A 215 -8.77 -13.35 -24.43
CA GLY A 215 -8.14 -14.61 -24.82
C GLY A 215 -9.05 -15.54 -25.61
N SER A 216 -9.47 -15.11 -26.78
CA SER A 216 -9.79 -16.02 -27.91
C SER A 216 -8.82 -15.76 -29.03
#